data_ae83bb99e8c7a8e4f7390b5e98c37be3
#
_entry.id   ae83bb99e8c7a8e4f7390b5e98c37be3
#
_cell.length_a   1.000
_cell.length_b   1.000
_cell.length_c   1.000
_cell.angle_alpha   90.00
_cell.angle_beta   90.00
_cell.angle_gamma   90.00
#
_symmetry.space_group_name_H-M   'P 1'
#
loop_
_entity.id
_entity.type
_entity.pdbx_description
1 polymer ?
#
loop_
_entity_poly.entity_id
_entity_poly.type
_entity_poly.pdbx_seq_one_letter_code
_entity_poly.pdbx_strand_id
1 'polypeptide(L)'
;MRTLPTQRCLWCGVDPIYVAYHDKEWGVPELDDRALFEKLILDGFQAGLSWITILKKREAFRKAFHNFDPHRMAKFDARDIKRLMGNAGIIRSKSKIKSSIGNAQVWLKIMQGGKGSFRDFIWQHTNHRTMQNRFTRQRDIPTQTEQSRAMAKALKIAGFKFCGPIICYAFMQAVGMTNDHLVSCPRNAKVHKLAR
;
A
#
# COMPACT_ATOMS: atom_id res chain seq x y z
N MET A 1 14.07 34.55 -8.58
CA MET A 1 13.97 33.11 -8.25
C MET A 1 13.50 32.36 -9.51
N ARG A 2 14.32 31.48 -10.12
CA ARG A 2 13.88 30.65 -11.23
C ARG A 2 12.91 29.62 -10.65
N THR A 3 11.64 29.69 -11.01
CA THR A 3 10.67 28.63 -10.74
C THR A 3 11.12 27.37 -11.48
N LEU A 4 11.44 26.31 -10.75
CA LEU A 4 11.69 25.00 -11.36
C LEU A 4 10.44 24.61 -12.18
N PRO A 5 10.61 24.09 -13.41
CA PRO A 5 9.48 23.62 -14.18
C PRO A 5 8.73 22.55 -13.36
N THR A 6 7.40 22.71 -13.24
CA THR A 6 6.55 21.75 -12.54
C THR A 6 6.56 20.42 -13.27
N GLN A 7 7.22 19.44 -12.68
CA GLN A 7 7.37 18.12 -13.26
C GLN A 7 6.87 17.06 -12.29
N ARG A 8 6.06 16.10 -12.78
CA ARG A 8 5.69 14.91 -11.99
C ARG A 8 6.92 14.16 -11.50
N CYS A 9 6.76 13.39 -10.44
CA CYS A 9 7.78 12.44 -10.01
C CYS A 9 8.10 11.47 -11.17
N LEU A 10 9.37 11.26 -11.47
CA LEU A 10 9.81 10.51 -12.67
C LEU A 10 9.35 9.04 -12.68
N TRP A 11 9.14 8.45 -11.49
CA TRP A 11 8.78 7.04 -11.37
C TRP A 11 7.45 6.68 -12.03
N CYS A 12 6.49 7.60 -12.17
CA CYS A 12 5.20 7.32 -12.78
C CYS A 12 5.26 7.23 -14.31
N GLY A 13 6.38 7.66 -14.93
CA GLY A 13 6.57 7.60 -16.37
C GLY A 13 5.46 8.31 -17.16
N VAL A 14 5.06 7.70 -18.28
CA VAL A 14 4.06 8.25 -19.22
C VAL A 14 2.83 7.35 -19.40
N ASP A 15 2.80 6.15 -18.79
CA ASP A 15 1.65 5.25 -18.89
C ASP A 15 0.42 5.90 -18.22
N PRO A 16 -0.72 6.05 -18.92
CA PRO A 16 -1.86 6.80 -18.42
C PRO A 16 -2.40 6.28 -17.07
N ILE A 17 -2.38 4.95 -16.85
CA ILE A 17 -2.86 4.37 -15.59
C ILE A 17 -1.91 4.70 -14.45
N TYR A 18 -0.60 4.75 -14.73
CA TYR A 18 0.41 5.05 -13.72
C TYR A 18 0.42 6.55 -13.38
N VAL A 19 0.26 7.41 -14.40
CA VAL A 19 0.09 8.86 -14.21
C VAL A 19 -1.18 9.15 -13.42
N ALA A 20 -2.29 8.50 -13.74
CA ALA A 20 -3.54 8.67 -12.99
C ALA A 20 -3.40 8.25 -11.52
N TYR A 21 -2.72 7.14 -11.25
CA TYR A 21 -2.41 6.70 -9.88
C TYR A 21 -1.57 7.74 -9.13
N HIS A 22 -0.49 8.23 -9.75
CA HIS A 22 0.35 9.29 -9.16
C HIS A 22 -0.45 10.57 -8.87
N ASP A 23 -1.31 10.98 -9.80
CA ASP A 23 -2.01 12.26 -9.70
C ASP A 23 -3.23 12.22 -8.77
N LYS A 24 -3.81 11.05 -8.50
CA LYS A 24 -5.09 10.95 -7.78
C LYS A 24 -5.02 10.16 -6.48
N GLU A 25 -4.13 9.17 -6.39
CA GLU A 25 -4.12 8.21 -5.29
C GLU A 25 -2.85 8.29 -4.41
N TRP A 26 -1.66 8.23 -5.04
CA TRP A 26 -0.40 8.14 -4.30
C TRP A 26 -0.16 9.37 -3.42
N GLY A 27 0.11 9.14 -2.13
CA GLY A 27 0.33 10.18 -1.13
C GLY A 27 -0.95 10.78 -0.53
N VAL A 28 -2.14 10.40 -1.02
CA VAL A 28 -3.41 10.85 -0.44
C VAL A 28 -3.70 10.04 0.83
N PRO A 29 -4.02 10.68 1.98
CA PRO A 29 -4.35 9.97 3.21
C PRO A 29 -5.55 9.03 3.04
N GLU A 30 -5.32 7.74 3.20
CA GLU A 30 -6.35 6.70 3.21
C GLU A 30 -6.67 6.31 4.66
N LEU A 31 -7.95 6.23 4.99
CA LEU A 31 -8.43 6.00 6.34
C LEU A 31 -9.46 4.88 6.44
N ASP A 32 -9.92 4.38 5.32
CA ASP A 32 -10.82 3.22 5.28
C ASP A 32 -10.05 1.95 5.59
N ASP A 33 -10.49 1.21 6.59
CA ASP A 33 -9.82 -0.01 7.06
C ASP A 33 -9.65 -1.07 5.97
N ARG A 34 -10.65 -1.21 5.07
CA ARG A 34 -10.61 -2.19 3.99
C ARG A 34 -9.72 -1.72 2.84
N ALA A 35 -9.74 -0.43 2.50
CA ALA A 35 -8.85 0.14 1.49
C ALA A 35 -7.38 0.03 1.91
N LEU A 36 -7.07 0.27 3.19
CA LEU A 36 -5.75 0.04 3.77
C LEU A 36 -5.35 -1.44 3.68
N PHE A 37 -6.27 -2.36 3.99
CA PHE A 37 -6.02 -3.80 3.86
C PHE A 37 -5.78 -4.20 2.40
N GLU A 38 -6.64 -3.77 1.45
CA GLU A 38 -6.45 -3.99 0.01
C GLU A 38 -5.05 -3.56 -0.44
N LYS A 39 -4.66 -2.33 -0.07
CA LYS A 39 -3.37 -1.77 -0.47
C LYS A 39 -2.20 -2.58 0.09
N LEU A 40 -2.26 -2.96 1.37
CA LEU A 40 -1.21 -3.77 2.00
C LEU A 40 -1.06 -5.15 1.33
N ILE A 41 -2.17 -5.80 0.96
CA ILE A 41 -2.15 -7.07 0.24
C ILE A 41 -1.54 -6.90 -1.15
N LEU A 42 -1.94 -5.85 -1.89
CA LEU A 42 -1.41 -5.57 -3.22
C LEU A 42 0.09 -5.26 -3.20
N ASP A 43 0.58 -4.51 -2.20
CA ASP A 43 2.01 -4.27 -1.99
C ASP A 43 2.77 -5.56 -1.66
N GLY A 44 2.17 -6.47 -0.90
CA GLY A 44 2.71 -7.81 -0.68
C GLY A 44 2.83 -8.61 -1.99
N PHE A 45 1.86 -8.49 -2.89
CA PHE A 45 1.93 -9.11 -4.23
C PHE A 45 2.98 -8.46 -5.12
N GLN A 46 3.29 -7.17 -4.90
CA GLN A 46 4.33 -6.45 -5.65
C GLN A 46 5.74 -7.00 -5.38
N ALA A 47 6.02 -7.59 -4.23
CA ALA A 47 7.36 -8.05 -3.88
C ALA A 47 8.03 -8.83 -5.03
N GLY A 48 9.16 -8.30 -5.55
CA GLY A 48 9.88 -8.81 -6.72
C GLY A 48 9.32 -8.38 -8.09
N LEU A 49 8.34 -7.46 -8.12
CA LEU A 49 7.69 -6.95 -9.34
C LEU A 49 7.63 -5.41 -9.33
N SER A 50 7.28 -4.81 -10.46
CA SER A 50 7.00 -3.37 -10.54
C SER A 50 5.56 -3.07 -10.10
N TRP A 51 5.34 -1.89 -9.50
CA TRP A 51 4.00 -1.48 -9.09
C TRP A 51 3.02 -1.36 -10.27
N ILE A 52 3.49 -0.87 -11.42
CA ILE A 52 2.65 -0.79 -12.63
C ILE A 52 2.08 -2.16 -13.04
N THR A 53 2.82 -3.24 -12.82
CA THR A 53 2.34 -4.61 -13.09
C THR A 53 1.15 -4.96 -12.20
N ILE A 54 1.22 -4.61 -10.92
CA ILE A 54 0.12 -4.84 -9.97
C ILE A 54 -1.05 -3.91 -10.28
N LEU A 55 -0.78 -2.65 -10.54
CA LEU A 55 -1.78 -1.63 -10.85
C LEU A 55 -2.64 -2.03 -12.06
N LYS A 56 -2.02 -2.52 -13.14
CA LYS A 56 -2.74 -3.03 -14.32
C LYS A 56 -3.59 -4.25 -14.04
N LYS A 57 -3.29 -5.01 -13.00
CA LYS A 57 -4.03 -6.21 -12.58
C LYS A 57 -5.00 -5.94 -11.42
N ARG A 58 -5.05 -4.72 -10.88
CA ARG A 58 -5.81 -4.38 -9.66
C ARG A 58 -7.29 -4.79 -9.75
N GLU A 59 -7.95 -4.52 -10.86
CA GLU A 59 -9.35 -4.89 -11.04
C GLU A 59 -9.56 -6.42 -11.10
N ALA A 60 -8.63 -7.15 -11.70
CA ALA A 60 -8.66 -8.61 -11.69
C ALA A 60 -8.41 -9.17 -10.27
N PHE A 61 -7.53 -8.53 -9.50
CA PHE A 61 -7.34 -8.84 -8.09
C PHE A 61 -8.62 -8.59 -7.29
N ARG A 62 -9.27 -7.43 -7.44
CA ARG A 62 -10.53 -7.11 -6.76
C ARG A 62 -11.59 -8.16 -7.02
N LYS A 63 -11.81 -8.52 -8.30
CA LYS A 63 -12.74 -9.60 -8.68
C LYS A 63 -12.36 -10.94 -8.05
N ALA A 64 -11.09 -11.32 -8.10
CA ALA A 64 -10.59 -12.61 -7.61
C ALA A 64 -10.68 -12.75 -6.08
N PHE A 65 -10.47 -11.66 -5.34
CA PHE A 65 -10.44 -11.60 -3.89
C PHE A 65 -11.69 -10.95 -3.27
N HIS A 66 -12.84 -10.91 -4.01
CA HIS A 66 -14.11 -10.36 -3.53
C HIS A 66 -13.99 -8.94 -2.97
N ASN A 67 -13.37 -8.05 -3.74
CA ASN A 67 -13.04 -6.66 -3.37
C ASN A 67 -12.24 -6.57 -2.06
N PHE A 68 -11.36 -7.52 -1.82
CA PHE A 68 -10.54 -7.62 -0.62
C PHE A 68 -11.35 -7.56 0.68
N ASP A 69 -12.55 -8.15 0.67
CA ASP A 69 -13.36 -8.32 1.88
C ASP A 69 -12.66 -9.31 2.83
N PRO A 70 -12.15 -8.87 3.99
CA PRO A 70 -11.41 -9.73 4.88
C PRO A 70 -12.26 -10.87 5.47
N HIS A 71 -13.56 -10.66 5.66
CA HIS A 71 -14.48 -11.68 6.17
C HIS A 71 -14.64 -12.83 5.18
N ARG A 72 -14.64 -12.53 3.88
CA ARG A 72 -14.69 -13.55 2.82
C ARG A 72 -13.34 -14.20 2.61
N MET A 73 -12.27 -13.40 2.53
CA MET A 73 -10.92 -13.90 2.29
C MET A 73 -10.42 -14.82 3.41
N ALA A 74 -10.76 -14.53 4.67
CA ALA A 74 -10.37 -15.36 5.82
C ALA A 74 -10.94 -16.80 5.76
N LYS A 75 -12.00 -17.01 4.98
CA LYS A 75 -12.70 -18.30 4.80
C LYS A 75 -12.25 -19.05 3.55
N PHE A 76 -11.33 -18.52 2.75
CA PHE A 76 -10.84 -19.19 1.55
C PHE A 76 -10.18 -20.52 1.88
N ASP A 77 -10.58 -21.55 1.15
CA ASP A 77 -10.13 -22.93 1.30
C ASP A 77 -9.17 -23.39 0.16
N ALA A 78 -8.93 -24.68 0.08
CA ALA A 78 -8.08 -25.28 -0.96
C ALA A 78 -8.65 -25.09 -2.38
N ARG A 79 -9.98 -25.03 -2.54
CA ARG A 79 -10.66 -24.80 -3.83
C ARG A 79 -10.44 -23.36 -4.28
N ASP A 80 -10.50 -22.38 -3.36
CA ASP A 80 -10.18 -20.98 -3.64
C ASP A 80 -8.73 -20.81 -4.04
N ILE A 81 -7.80 -21.44 -3.33
CA ILE A 81 -6.37 -21.41 -3.70
C ILE A 81 -6.17 -21.97 -5.11
N LYS A 82 -6.81 -23.10 -5.46
CA LYS A 82 -6.76 -23.66 -6.81
C LYS A 82 -7.32 -22.71 -7.86
N ARG A 83 -8.48 -22.11 -7.59
CA ARG A 83 -9.13 -21.09 -8.44
C ARG A 83 -8.20 -19.90 -8.69
N LEU A 84 -7.60 -19.35 -7.63
CA LEU A 84 -6.69 -18.22 -7.70
C LEU A 84 -5.39 -18.56 -8.46
N MET A 85 -4.84 -19.75 -8.26
CA MET A 85 -3.66 -20.23 -9.00
C MET A 85 -3.94 -20.44 -10.49
N GLY A 86 -5.18 -20.70 -10.89
CA GLY A 86 -5.61 -20.78 -12.29
C GLY A 86 -5.90 -19.43 -12.95
N ASN A 87 -5.97 -18.34 -12.19
CA ASN A 87 -6.36 -17.02 -12.71
C ASN A 87 -5.15 -16.25 -13.27
N ALA A 88 -5.02 -16.14 -14.59
CA ALA A 88 -3.97 -15.38 -15.26
C ALA A 88 -4.09 -13.85 -15.05
N GLY A 89 -5.24 -13.36 -14.62
CA GLY A 89 -5.46 -11.94 -14.32
C GLY A 89 -4.69 -11.44 -13.10
N ILE A 90 -4.25 -12.33 -12.20
CA ILE A 90 -3.51 -11.98 -10.99
C ILE A 90 -2.08 -12.53 -11.01
N ILE A 91 -1.29 -12.22 -10.00
CA ILE A 91 0.03 -12.84 -9.78
C ILE A 91 -0.18 -14.21 -9.13
N ARG A 92 0.11 -15.27 -9.88
CA ARG A 92 -0.08 -16.67 -9.48
C ARG A 92 1.08 -17.15 -8.59
N SER A 93 1.05 -16.75 -7.34
CA SER A 93 2.02 -17.17 -6.31
C SER A 93 1.29 -17.83 -5.15
N LYS A 94 1.47 -19.14 -4.98
CA LYS A 94 0.80 -19.92 -3.92
C LYS A 94 1.13 -19.39 -2.52
N SER A 95 2.38 -18.95 -2.29
CA SER A 95 2.81 -18.40 -1.00
C SER A 95 2.12 -17.06 -0.71
N LYS A 96 2.05 -16.15 -1.70
CA LYS A 96 1.39 -14.86 -1.55
C LYS A 96 -0.13 -15.01 -1.37
N ILE A 97 -0.77 -15.92 -2.12
CA ILE A 97 -2.21 -16.23 -1.96
C ILE A 97 -2.49 -16.78 -0.56
N LYS A 98 -1.74 -17.77 -0.08
CA LYS A 98 -1.91 -18.31 1.28
C LYS A 98 -1.67 -17.23 2.34
N SER A 99 -0.69 -16.36 2.12
CA SER A 99 -0.41 -15.27 3.06
C SER A 99 -1.51 -14.23 3.10
N SER A 100 -2.15 -13.89 1.97
CA SER A 100 -3.28 -12.96 1.96
C SER A 100 -4.49 -13.50 2.73
N ILE A 101 -4.72 -14.81 2.71
CA ILE A 101 -5.76 -15.46 3.55
C ILE A 101 -5.42 -15.32 5.04
N GLY A 102 -4.18 -15.66 5.43
CA GLY A 102 -3.73 -15.50 6.82
C GLY A 102 -3.76 -14.04 7.28
N ASN A 103 -3.39 -13.10 6.41
CA ASN A 103 -3.45 -11.68 6.69
C ASN A 103 -4.90 -11.20 6.93
N ALA A 104 -5.88 -11.75 6.19
CA ALA A 104 -7.30 -11.46 6.44
C ALA A 104 -7.76 -11.96 7.82
N GLN A 105 -7.32 -13.14 8.23
CA GLN A 105 -7.60 -13.67 9.57
C GLN A 105 -6.99 -12.80 10.68
N VAL A 106 -5.77 -12.31 10.48
CA VAL A 106 -5.11 -11.39 11.42
C VAL A 106 -5.83 -10.05 11.46
N TRP A 107 -6.24 -9.50 10.31
CA TRP A 107 -7.02 -8.26 10.24
C TRP A 107 -8.30 -8.36 11.07
N LEU A 108 -9.05 -9.46 10.95
CA LEU A 108 -10.26 -9.70 11.76
C LEU A 108 -9.96 -9.71 13.26
N LYS A 109 -8.84 -10.32 13.68
CA LYS A 109 -8.43 -10.32 15.10
C LYS A 109 -8.14 -8.90 15.61
N ILE A 110 -7.50 -8.05 14.79
CA ILE A 110 -7.23 -6.65 15.15
C ILE A 110 -8.57 -5.90 15.33
N MET A 111 -9.49 -6.04 14.37
CA MET A 111 -10.79 -5.36 14.41
C MET A 111 -11.65 -5.79 15.61
N GLN A 112 -11.52 -7.05 16.04
CA GLN A 112 -12.24 -7.59 17.20
C GLN A 112 -11.55 -7.33 18.56
N GLY A 113 -10.29 -6.91 18.53
CA GLY A 113 -9.43 -6.81 19.71
C GLY A 113 -9.72 -5.62 20.65
N GLY A 114 -10.66 -4.74 20.31
CA GLY A 114 -11.06 -3.60 21.15
C GLY A 114 -10.00 -2.51 21.33
N LYS A 115 -8.88 -2.56 20.60
CA LYS A 115 -7.75 -1.61 20.67
C LYS A 115 -7.75 -0.60 19.52
N GLY A 116 -8.91 -0.25 18.98
CA GLY A 116 -9.06 0.56 17.78
C GLY A 116 -9.20 -0.27 16.50
N SER A 117 -9.27 0.41 15.37
CA SER A 117 -9.42 -0.22 14.06
C SER A 117 -8.06 -0.58 13.43
N PHE A 118 -8.09 -1.24 12.26
CA PHE A 118 -6.87 -1.49 11.48
C PHE A 118 -6.20 -0.17 11.05
N ARG A 119 -6.99 0.86 10.74
CA ARG A 119 -6.49 2.23 10.53
C ARG A 119 -5.65 2.70 11.72
N ASP A 120 -6.15 2.57 12.94
CA ASP A 120 -5.45 3.02 14.13
C ASP A 120 -4.17 2.22 14.34
N PHE A 121 -4.23 0.90 14.10
CA PHE A 121 -3.06 0.01 14.15
C PHE A 121 -1.97 0.42 13.13
N ILE A 122 -2.34 0.93 11.95
CA ILE A 122 -1.39 1.38 10.93
C ILE A 122 -0.90 2.80 11.24
N TRP A 123 -1.81 3.75 11.43
CA TRP A 123 -1.49 5.16 11.52
C TRP A 123 -0.77 5.58 12.81
N GLN A 124 -0.81 4.79 13.88
CA GLN A 124 -0.03 5.05 15.10
C GLN A 124 1.48 5.22 14.82
N HIS A 125 2.01 4.57 13.78
CA HIS A 125 3.43 4.62 13.43
C HIS A 125 3.90 5.98 12.90
N THR A 126 2.97 6.89 12.62
CA THR A 126 3.24 8.29 12.27
C THR A 126 2.48 9.25 13.18
N ASN A 127 2.11 8.81 14.40
CA ASN A 127 1.31 9.58 15.35
C ASN A 127 0.02 10.13 14.71
N HIS A 128 -0.63 9.32 13.86
CA HIS A 128 -1.86 9.66 13.11
C HIS A 128 -1.73 10.91 12.22
N ARG A 129 -0.51 11.24 11.77
CA ARG A 129 -0.22 12.41 10.91
C ARG A 129 0.56 12.00 9.68
N THR A 130 0.35 12.71 8.58
CA THR A 130 1.17 12.59 7.37
C THR A 130 2.52 13.25 7.60
N MET A 131 3.60 12.49 7.49
CA MET A 131 4.96 13.02 7.51
C MET A 131 5.24 13.80 6.24
N GLN A 132 5.70 15.06 6.36
CA GLN A 132 5.97 15.94 5.23
C GLN A 132 7.46 15.94 4.92
N ASN A 133 7.86 15.27 3.85
CA ASN A 133 9.23 15.25 3.38
C ASN A 133 9.47 16.32 2.29
N ARG A 134 10.72 16.72 2.08
CA ARG A 134 11.11 17.76 1.12
C ARG A 134 12.21 17.26 0.19
N PHE A 135 12.00 16.11 -0.43
CA PHE A 135 12.96 15.55 -1.38
C PHE A 135 13.00 16.37 -2.68
N THR A 136 14.21 16.69 -3.14
CA THR A 136 14.43 17.38 -4.41
C THR A 136 14.77 16.42 -5.55
N ARG A 137 15.26 15.22 -5.23
CA ARG A 137 15.67 14.20 -6.21
C ARG A 137 15.14 12.84 -5.81
N GLN A 138 14.73 12.04 -6.78
CA GLN A 138 14.21 10.69 -6.57
C GLN A 138 15.19 9.78 -5.79
N ARG A 139 16.47 9.90 -6.05
CA ARG A 139 17.52 9.10 -5.39
C ARG A 139 17.70 9.37 -3.91
N ASP A 140 17.18 10.51 -3.42
CA ASP A 140 17.29 10.90 -2.02
C ASP A 140 16.14 10.28 -1.17
N ILE A 141 15.12 9.72 -1.83
CA ILE A 141 14.02 9.02 -1.16
C ILE A 141 14.53 7.67 -0.66
N PRO A 142 14.48 7.40 0.64
CA PRO A 142 14.96 6.13 1.18
C PRO A 142 14.06 4.96 0.77
N THR A 143 14.59 3.76 0.81
CA THR A 143 13.80 2.54 0.57
C THR A 143 13.06 2.06 1.82
N GLN A 144 13.44 2.54 3.00
CA GLN A 144 12.81 2.26 4.30
C GLN A 144 13.17 3.34 5.32
N THR A 145 12.36 3.50 6.35
CA THR A 145 12.57 4.45 7.45
C THR A 145 12.45 3.74 8.79
N GLU A 146 12.70 4.46 9.89
CA GLU A 146 12.47 3.94 11.24
C GLU A 146 10.99 3.55 11.43
N GLN A 147 10.07 4.42 10.98
CA GLN A 147 8.62 4.18 11.07
C GLN A 147 8.21 2.93 10.28
N SER A 148 8.73 2.75 9.05
CA SER A 148 8.42 1.55 8.26
C SER A 148 8.99 0.28 8.87
N ARG A 149 10.14 0.34 9.53
CA ARG A 149 10.70 -0.79 10.29
C ARG A 149 9.85 -1.11 11.51
N ALA A 150 9.41 -0.08 12.25
CA ALA A 150 8.53 -0.26 13.42
C ALA A 150 7.18 -0.87 13.01
N MET A 151 6.57 -0.35 11.93
CA MET A 151 5.32 -0.90 11.39
C MET A 151 5.47 -2.34 10.91
N ALA A 152 6.55 -2.65 10.16
CA ALA A 152 6.84 -4.01 9.71
C ALA A 152 6.99 -4.98 10.88
N LYS A 153 7.67 -4.56 11.96
CA LYS A 153 7.82 -5.35 13.19
C LYS A 153 6.46 -5.60 13.85
N ALA A 154 5.63 -4.56 13.99
CA ALA A 154 4.30 -4.67 14.59
C ALA A 154 3.38 -5.60 13.75
N LEU A 155 3.35 -5.43 12.43
CA LEU A 155 2.61 -6.29 11.50
C LEU A 155 3.07 -7.76 11.61
N LYS A 156 4.39 -7.99 11.65
CA LYS A 156 4.94 -9.34 11.81
C LYS A 156 4.56 -9.98 13.14
N ILE A 157 4.61 -9.23 14.24
CA ILE A 157 4.19 -9.70 15.57
C ILE A 157 2.70 -10.04 15.57
N ALA A 158 1.85 -9.24 14.91
CA ALA A 158 0.44 -9.53 14.75
C ALA A 158 0.17 -10.77 13.89
N GLY A 159 1.15 -11.23 13.08
CA GLY A 159 1.05 -12.41 12.25
C GLY A 159 0.93 -12.14 10.74
N PHE A 160 1.01 -10.88 10.31
CA PHE A 160 1.03 -10.53 8.88
C PHE A 160 2.29 -11.07 8.19
N LYS A 161 2.14 -11.40 6.91
CA LYS A 161 3.21 -11.86 6.02
C LYS A 161 3.33 -10.95 4.80
N PHE A 162 4.49 -10.94 4.16
CA PHE A 162 4.84 -10.08 3.02
C PHE A 162 4.68 -8.58 3.32
N CYS A 163 5.07 -8.17 4.53
CA CYS A 163 5.06 -6.79 5.01
C CYS A 163 6.43 -6.41 5.61
N GLY A 164 7.51 -6.67 4.88
CA GLY A 164 8.86 -6.24 5.29
C GLY A 164 9.01 -4.70 5.23
N PRO A 165 10.08 -4.13 5.82
CA PRO A 165 10.25 -2.67 5.96
C PRO A 165 10.16 -1.90 4.65
N ILE A 166 10.69 -2.44 3.54
CA ILE A 166 10.63 -1.82 2.21
C ILE A 166 9.19 -1.80 1.69
N ILE A 167 8.45 -2.91 1.84
CA ILE A 167 7.03 -2.99 1.47
C ILE A 167 6.21 -2.05 2.33
N CYS A 168 6.48 -1.99 3.65
CA CYS A 168 5.80 -1.07 4.54
C CYS A 168 6.07 0.40 4.17
N TYR A 169 7.28 0.75 3.74
CA TYR A 169 7.55 2.12 3.31
C TYR A 169 6.80 2.48 2.02
N ALA A 170 6.81 1.59 1.02
CA ALA A 170 6.02 1.78 -0.19
C ALA A 170 4.52 1.91 0.10
N PHE A 171 4.02 1.11 1.05
CA PHE A 171 2.64 1.22 1.55
C PHE A 171 2.40 2.58 2.21
N MET A 172 3.29 3.05 3.12
CA MET A 172 3.17 4.36 3.79
C MET A 172 3.11 5.51 2.78
N GLN A 173 3.95 5.46 1.74
CA GLN A 173 3.92 6.43 0.64
C GLN A 173 2.57 6.40 -0.09
N ALA A 174 2.10 5.22 -0.41
CA ALA A 174 0.88 5.06 -1.21
C ALA A 174 -0.39 5.52 -0.49
N VAL A 175 -0.49 5.26 0.83
CA VAL A 175 -1.67 5.59 1.65
C VAL A 175 -1.55 6.95 2.35
N GLY A 176 -0.57 7.76 1.97
CA GLY A 176 -0.43 9.14 2.45
C GLY A 176 0.06 9.29 3.89
N MET A 177 0.64 8.24 4.50
CA MET A 177 1.33 8.36 5.80
C MET A 177 2.61 9.19 5.68
N THR A 178 3.15 9.31 4.47
CA THR A 178 4.27 10.19 4.14
C THR A 178 4.02 10.83 2.78
N ASN A 179 4.32 12.12 2.67
CA ASN A 179 4.30 12.88 1.42
C ASN A 179 5.71 12.90 0.83
N ASP A 180 5.98 11.99 -0.09
CA ASP A 180 7.26 11.84 -0.77
C ASP A 180 7.22 12.34 -2.23
N HIS A 181 6.17 13.06 -2.62
CA HIS A 181 6.23 13.81 -3.86
C HIS A 181 7.41 14.78 -3.83
N LEU A 182 8.20 14.83 -4.90
CA LEU A 182 9.30 15.77 -5.00
C LEU A 182 8.79 17.21 -4.86
N VAL A 183 9.58 18.11 -4.28
CA VAL A 183 9.18 19.53 -4.10
C VAL A 183 8.85 20.23 -5.42
N SER A 184 9.41 19.77 -6.54
CA SER A 184 9.06 20.24 -7.89
C SER A 184 7.75 19.68 -8.43
N CYS A 185 7.22 18.63 -7.82
CA CYS A 185 5.99 17.99 -8.27
C CYS A 185 4.76 18.78 -7.81
N PRO A 186 3.81 19.13 -8.71
CA PRO A 186 2.61 19.87 -8.33
C PRO A 186 1.73 19.13 -7.31
N ARG A 187 1.90 17.79 -7.19
CA ARG A 187 1.19 16.99 -6.19
C ARG A 187 1.71 17.21 -4.78
N ASN A 188 3.00 17.59 -4.58
CA ASN A 188 3.57 17.82 -3.26
C ASN A 188 2.71 18.82 -2.45
N ALA A 189 2.48 20.01 -2.99
CA ALA A 189 1.66 21.04 -2.32
C ALA A 189 0.19 20.63 -2.18
N LYS A 190 -0.37 19.88 -3.14
CA LYS A 190 -1.76 19.40 -3.07
C LYS A 190 -1.93 18.38 -1.95
N VAL A 191 -1.04 17.39 -1.86
CA VAL A 191 -1.06 16.36 -0.81
C VAL A 191 -0.80 17.00 0.56
N HIS A 192 0.11 18.00 0.63
CA HIS A 192 0.35 18.73 1.88
C HIS A 192 -0.93 19.34 2.46
N LYS A 193 -1.82 19.88 1.61
CA LYS A 193 -3.12 20.43 2.05
C LYS A 193 -4.13 19.38 2.51
N LEU A 194 -3.97 18.12 2.08
CA LEU A 194 -4.82 16.98 2.50
C LEU A 194 -4.28 16.29 3.76
N ALA A 195 -3.03 16.63 4.15
CA ALA A 195 -2.35 16.02 5.29
C ALA A 195 -3.11 16.28 6.60
N ARG A 196 -3.07 15.30 7.48
CA ARG A 196 -3.56 15.38 8.86
C ARG A 196 -2.48 15.80 9.82
#